data_dacafb402bad221a71230768275e5b41
#
_entry.id   dacafb402bad221a71230768275e5b41
#
_cell.length_a   1.000
_cell.length_b   1.000
_cell.length_c   1.000
_cell.angle_alpha   90.00
_cell.angle_beta   90.00
_cell.angle_gamma   90.00
#
_symmetry.space_group_name_H-M   'P 1'
#
loop_
_entity.id
_entity.type
_entity.pdbx_description
1 polymer ?
#
loop_
_entity_poly.entity_id
_entity_poly.type
_entity_poly.pdbx_seq_one_letter_code
_entity_poly.pdbx_strand_id
1 'polypeptide(L)'
;MLSVFLATLASPPALRGQSITPIGGAAADRAVQDSAAVAVALQRFLTAFENLDWGPFRAAFSDSATIFQPVPQMAERVTGPRGIDSTFRAVFAAIRARATSGPPYQRLVPSDLRIEPLSPGLVLVTFQLRSEERLARRTVLFRHEKAGWRILHLHASNIDLKR
;
A
#
# COMPACT_ATOMS: atom_id res chain seq x y z
N MET A 1 -5.19 -86.60 -22.27
CA MET A 1 -4.87 -85.40 -23.05
C MET A 1 -5.18 -84.19 -22.19
N LEU A 2 -4.16 -83.58 -21.63
CA LEU A 2 -4.27 -82.44 -20.73
C LEU A 2 -3.85 -81.16 -21.48
N SER A 3 -4.84 -80.31 -21.78
CA SER A 3 -4.55 -79.00 -22.42
C SER A 3 -4.23 -77.97 -21.34
N VAL A 4 -2.98 -77.44 -21.42
CA VAL A 4 -2.55 -76.35 -20.54
C VAL A 4 -2.89 -75.04 -21.25
N PHE A 5 -3.76 -74.22 -20.60
CA PHE A 5 -4.02 -72.82 -20.99
C PHE A 5 -2.96 -71.93 -20.40
N LEU A 6 -2.16 -71.31 -21.27
CA LEU A 6 -1.17 -70.27 -20.89
C LEU A 6 -1.88 -68.92 -20.85
N ALA A 7 -2.11 -68.37 -19.66
CA ALA A 7 -2.66 -67.03 -19.51
C ALA A 7 -1.53 -66.00 -19.59
N THR A 8 -1.54 -65.16 -20.62
CA THR A 8 -0.66 -64.01 -20.77
C THR A 8 -1.16 -62.85 -19.86
N LEU A 9 -0.36 -62.53 -18.84
CA LEU A 9 -0.55 -61.34 -17.98
C LEU A 9 -0.15 -60.08 -18.74
N ALA A 10 -1.13 -59.27 -19.13
CA ALA A 10 -0.89 -57.94 -19.66
C ALA A 10 -0.53 -56.98 -18.52
N SER A 11 0.64 -56.32 -18.59
CA SER A 11 1.07 -55.28 -17.65
C SER A 11 0.18 -54.03 -17.79
N PRO A 12 -0.24 -53.42 -16.68
CA PRO A 12 -0.99 -52.17 -16.75
C PRO A 12 -0.13 -51.00 -17.26
N PRO A 13 -0.72 -50.01 -17.98
CA PRO A 13 0.05 -48.83 -18.44
C PRO A 13 0.45 -47.99 -17.26
N ALA A 14 1.74 -47.54 -17.27
CA ALA A 14 2.28 -46.63 -16.29
C ALA A 14 1.54 -45.29 -16.32
N LEU A 15 0.90 -44.95 -15.21
CA LEU A 15 0.35 -43.59 -14.98
C LEU A 15 1.50 -42.57 -15.06
N ARG A 16 1.54 -41.85 -16.16
CA ARG A 16 2.39 -40.64 -16.25
C ARG A 16 1.95 -39.69 -15.16
N GLY A 17 2.81 -39.45 -14.18
CA GLY A 17 2.62 -38.43 -13.17
C GLY A 17 2.42 -37.07 -13.83
N GLN A 18 1.20 -36.55 -13.77
CA GLN A 18 0.93 -35.17 -14.07
C GLN A 18 1.56 -34.36 -12.94
N SER A 19 2.58 -33.56 -13.26
CA SER A 19 3.12 -32.57 -12.34
C SER A 19 2.01 -31.58 -12.00
N ILE A 20 1.47 -31.69 -10.80
CA ILE A 20 0.53 -30.72 -10.25
C ILE A 20 1.35 -29.47 -9.96
N THR A 21 1.35 -28.50 -10.87
CA THR A 21 1.88 -27.17 -10.60
C THR A 21 0.96 -26.53 -9.54
N PRO A 22 1.45 -26.12 -8.37
CA PRO A 22 0.60 -25.50 -7.37
C PRO A 22 0.08 -24.17 -7.92
N ILE A 23 -1.21 -24.10 -8.21
CA ILE A 23 -1.91 -22.90 -8.74
C ILE A 23 -1.82 -21.73 -7.75
N GLY A 24 -1.39 -21.96 -6.49
CA GLY A 24 -1.23 -20.94 -5.46
C GLY A 24 0.09 -20.15 -5.51
N GLY A 25 1.16 -20.67 -6.12
CA GLY A 25 2.49 -20.07 -6.05
C GLY A 25 2.58 -18.69 -6.73
N ALA A 26 2.14 -18.57 -7.97
CA ALA A 26 2.25 -17.33 -8.74
C ALA A 26 1.42 -16.17 -8.16
N ALA A 27 0.26 -16.45 -7.57
CA ALA A 27 -0.57 -15.44 -6.91
C ALA A 27 0.06 -14.98 -5.59
N ALA A 28 0.61 -15.91 -4.80
CA ALA A 28 1.33 -15.61 -3.56
C ALA A 28 2.61 -14.82 -3.85
N ASP A 29 3.39 -15.21 -4.85
CA ASP A 29 4.61 -14.50 -5.25
C ASP A 29 4.29 -13.07 -5.69
N ARG A 30 3.22 -12.87 -6.46
CA ARG A 30 2.75 -11.54 -6.84
C ARG A 30 2.34 -10.70 -5.64
N ALA A 31 1.61 -11.26 -4.68
CA ALA A 31 1.21 -10.56 -3.47
C ALA A 31 2.43 -10.09 -2.65
N VAL A 32 3.46 -10.93 -2.55
CA VAL A 32 4.73 -10.56 -1.90
C VAL A 32 5.44 -9.42 -2.65
N GLN A 33 5.50 -9.51 -3.99
CA GLN A 33 6.11 -8.45 -4.82
C GLN A 33 5.33 -7.13 -4.72
N ASP A 34 4.01 -7.18 -4.77
CA ASP A 34 3.13 -6.01 -4.63
C ASP A 34 3.34 -5.35 -3.25
N SER A 35 3.41 -6.14 -2.17
CA SER A 35 3.68 -5.64 -0.82
C SER A 35 5.03 -4.95 -0.71
N ALA A 36 6.09 -5.54 -1.26
CA ALA A 36 7.43 -4.96 -1.24
C ALA A 36 7.49 -3.65 -2.04
N ALA A 37 6.87 -3.62 -3.22
CA ALA A 37 6.81 -2.43 -4.05
C ALA A 37 6.01 -1.29 -3.40
N VAL A 38 4.90 -1.62 -2.72
CA VAL A 38 4.09 -0.65 -1.97
C VAL A 38 4.84 -0.14 -0.74
N ALA A 39 5.62 -0.96 -0.04
CA ALA A 39 6.48 -0.50 1.06
C ALA A 39 7.46 0.59 0.60
N VAL A 40 8.07 0.42 -0.57
CA VAL A 40 8.95 1.42 -1.18
C VAL A 40 8.17 2.69 -1.57
N ALA A 41 6.98 2.55 -2.15
CA ALA A 41 6.14 3.69 -2.52
C ALA A 41 5.69 4.49 -1.29
N LEU A 42 5.30 3.80 -0.21
CA LEU A 42 4.97 4.43 1.07
C LEU A 42 6.16 5.20 1.65
N GLN A 43 7.35 4.59 1.69
CA GLN A 43 8.54 5.26 2.20
C GLN A 43 8.85 6.54 1.41
N ARG A 44 8.78 6.50 0.08
CA ARG A 44 8.97 7.68 -0.78
C ARG A 44 7.96 8.78 -0.47
N PHE A 45 6.69 8.41 -0.30
CA PHE A 45 5.63 9.34 0.06
C PHE A 45 5.88 10.01 1.42
N LEU A 46 6.24 9.22 2.45
CA LEU A 46 6.55 9.75 3.79
C LEU A 46 7.76 10.68 3.76
N THR A 47 8.84 10.28 3.10
CA THR A 47 10.06 11.11 2.95
C THR A 47 9.76 12.43 2.22
N ALA A 48 8.94 12.39 1.16
CA ALA A 48 8.53 13.59 0.45
C ALA A 48 7.70 14.53 1.35
N PHE A 49 6.83 13.98 2.18
CA PHE A 49 6.07 14.78 3.15
C PHE A 49 6.97 15.34 4.27
N GLU A 50 7.88 14.56 4.83
CA GLU A 50 8.84 15.01 5.85
C GLU A 50 9.66 16.23 5.39
N ASN A 51 10.08 16.19 4.13
CA ASN A 51 10.90 17.25 3.53
C ASN A 51 10.07 18.37 2.88
N LEU A 52 8.74 18.24 2.85
CA LEU A 52 7.82 19.11 2.11
C LEU A 52 8.23 19.25 0.63
N ASP A 53 8.67 18.15 0.05
CA ASP A 53 9.06 18.06 -1.35
C ASP A 53 7.82 17.83 -2.22
N TRP A 54 7.38 18.90 -2.86
CA TRP A 54 6.12 18.93 -3.59
C TRP A 54 6.07 17.95 -4.75
N GLY A 55 7.11 17.85 -5.54
CA GLY A 55 7.15 17.03 -6.73
C GLY A 55 6.87 15.54 -6.43
N PRO A 56 7.74 14.85 -5.68
CA PRO A 56 7.54 13.47 -5.27
C PRO A 56 6.28 13.26 -4.44
N PHE A 57 5.92 14.20 -3.56
CA PHE A 57 4.70 14.11 -2.76
C PHE A 57 3.46 14.06 -3.67
N ARG A 58 3.31 15.02 -4.59
CA ARG A 58 2.17 15.06 -5.51
C ARG A 58 2.14 13.84 -6.44
N ALA A 59 3.31 13.41 -6.91
CA ALA A 59 3.43 12.24 -7.76
C ALA A 59 3.03 10.92 -7.09
N ALA A 60 2.98 10.87 -5.76
CA ALA A 60 2.50 9.69 -5.04
C ALA A 60 0.99 9.46 -5.18
N PHE A 61 0.20 10.48 -5.56
CA PHE A 61 -1.25 10.37 -5.67
C PHE A 61 -1.70 10.08 -7.09
N SER A 62 -2.70 9.21 -7.20
CA SER A 62 -3.51 9.04 -8.41
C SER A 62 -4.28 10.33 -8.76
N ASP A 63 -4.56 10.55 -10.03
CA ASP A 63 -5.42 11.65 -10.44
C ASP A 63 -6.89 11.46 -10.03
N SER A 64 -7.28 10.23 -9.72
CA SER A 64 -8.59 9.90 -9.14
C SER A 64 -8.55 9.76 -7.60
N ALA A 65 -7.47 10.18 -6.95
CA ALA A 65 -7.33 10.02 -5.50
C ALA A 65 -8.37 10.81 -4.70
N THR A 66 -8.73 10.22 -3.56
CA THR A 66 -9.63 10.85 -2.56
C THR A 66 -8.96 10.85 -1.19
N ILE A 67 -9.20 11.89 -0.40
CA ILE A 67 -8.57 12.05 0.90
C ILE A 67 -9.56 12.56 1.93
N PHE A 68 -9.52 12.01 3.14
CA PHE A 68 -10.10 12.62 4.35
C PHE A 68 -8.98 13.10 5.26
N GLN A 69 -9.02 14.37 5.62
CA GLN A 69 -8.04 15.01 6.50
C GLN A 69 -8.49 14.99 7.96
N PRO A 70 -7.55 14.89 8.92
CA PRO A 70 -7.88 14.80 10.34
C PRO A 70 -8.04 16.18 10.99
N VAL A 71 -8.54 17.15 10.27
CA VAL A 71 -8.70 18.54 10.76
C VAL A 71 -10.11 19.04 10.46
N PRO A 72 -10.78 19.69 11.44
CA PRO A 72 -12.16 20.15 11.28
C PRO A 72 -12.38 21.09 10.10
N GLN A 73 -11.39 21.92 9.79
CA GLN A 73 -11.45 22.89 8.68
C GLN A 73 -11.40 22.23 7.30
N MET A 74 -11.07 20.95 7.25
CA MET A 74 -11.00 20.13 6.04
C MET A 74 -11.81 18.84 6.20
N ALA A 75 -13.02 18.97 6.77
CA ALA A 75 -13.89 17.83 7.08
C ALA A 75 -14.42 17.14 5.81
N GLU A 76 -14.51 17.87 4.73
CA GLU A 76 -15.00 17.34 3.47
C GLU A 76 -13.95 16.49 2.74
N ARG A 77 -14.46 15.66 1.83
CA ARG A 77 -13.61 14.83 0.97
C ARG A 77 -12.84 15.71 -0.03
N VAL A 78 -11.53 15.66 0.03
CA VAL A 78 -10.65 16.20 -1.01
C VAL A 78 -10.59 15.21 -2.17
N THR A 79 -10.78 15.67 -3.41
CA THR A 79 -10.78 14.82 -4.60
C THR A 79 -9.95 15.40 -5.73
N GLY A 80 -9.24 14.51 -6.41
CA GLY A 80 -8.52 14.80 -7.65
C GLY A 80 -7.36 15.79 -7.54
N PRO A 81 -6.71 16.09 -8.65
CA PRO A 81 -5.49 16.90 -8.68
C PRO A 81 -5.64 18.27 -8.03
N ARG A 82 -6.66 19.03 -8.42
CA ARG A 82 -6.87 20.40 -7.93
C ARG A 82 -7.12 20.45 -6.41
N GLY A 83 -7.96 19.51 -5.91
CA GLY A 83 -8.24 19.44 -4.48
C GLY A 83 -7.00 19.08 -3.66
N ILE A 84 -6.23 18.12 -4.13
CA ILE A 84 -4.97 17.71 -3.50
C ILE A 84 -3.96 18.88 -3.50
N ASP A 85 -3.80 19.54 -4.65
CA ASP A 85 -2.87 20.65 -4.81
C ASP A 85 -3.20 21.81 -3.86
N SER A 86 -4.45 22.28 -3.83
CA SER A 86 -4.86 23.39 -2.97
C SER A 86 -4.69 23.04 -1.49
N THR A 87 -5.15 21.85 -1.08
CA THR A 87 -5.10 21.39 0.30
C THR A 87 -3.65 21.25 0.80
N PHE A 88 -2.82 20.51 0.09
CA PHE A 88 -1.49 20.20 0.62
C PHE A 88 -0.48 21.33 0.44
N ARG A 89 -0.68 22.23 -0.53
CA ARG A 89 0.13 23.47 -0.57
C ARG A 89 -0.12 24.33 0.66
N ALA A 90 -1.36 24.43 1.11
CA ALA A 90 -1.69 25.14 2.36
C ALA A 90 -1.10 24.42 3.59
N VAL A 91 -1.20 23.10 3.66
CA VAL A 91 -0.57 22.29 4.73
C VAL A 91 0.95 22.50 4.76
N PHE A 92 1.62 22.41 3.61
CA PHE A 92 3.07 22.58 3.52
C PHE A 92 3.49 24.01 3.92
N ALA A 93 2.74 25.02 3.49
CA ALA A 93 3.00 26.40 3.90
C ALA A 93 2.85 26.58 5.42
N ALA A 94 1.80 26.00 6.02
CA ALA A 94 1.57 26.05 7.46
C ALA A 94 2.68 25.34 8.27
N ILE A 95 3.19 24.22 7.78
CA ILE A 95 4.30 23.50 8.41
C ILE A 95 5.58 24.34 8.32
N ARG A 96 5.90 24.88 7.15
CA ARG A 96 7.10 25.76 6.98
C ARG A 96 7.06 27.00 7.87
N ALA A 97 5.89 27.61 7.99
CA ALA A 97 5.72 28.81 8.82
C ALA A 97 6.00 28.57 10.32
N ARG A 98 5.85 27.32 10.79
CA ARG A 98 6.09 26.93 12.19
C ARG A 98 7.47 26.28 12.40
N ALA A 99 8.17 25.98 11.32
CA ALA A 99 9.45 25.30 11.39
C ALA A 99 10.55 26.25 11.90
N THR A 100 11.37 25.76 12.81
CA THR A 100 12.55 26.47 13.36
C THR A 100 13.85 26.07 12.67
N SER A 101 13.79 25.07 11.78
CA SER A 101 14.95 24.54 11.03
C SER A 101 14.52 24.11 9.63
N GLY A 102 15.50 23.83 8.77
CA GLY A 102 15.30 23.25 7.44
C GLY A 102 14.90 21.77 7.49
N PRO A 103 14.76 21.13 6.29
CA PRO A 103 14.33 19.73 6.20
C PRO A 103 15.26 18.78 6.97
N PRO A 104 14.71 17.67 7.53
CA PRO A 104 13.30 17.31 7.49
C PRO A 104 12.47 18.18 8.45
N TYR A 105 11.32 18.68 7.97
CA TYR A 105 10.40 19.51 8.77
C TYR A 105 9.54 18.71 9.75
N GLN A 106 9.42 17.43 9.51
CA GLN A 106 8.71 16.47 10.37
C GLN A 106 9.47 15.16 10.36
N ARG A 107 9.23 14.33 11.37
CA ARG A 107 9.71 12.95 11.43
C ARG A 107 8.52 12.01 11.48
N LEU A 108 8.32 11.26 10.41
CA LEU A 108 7.19 10.34 10.26
C LEU A 108 7.70 8.89 10.37
N VAL A 109 7.72 8.36 11.57
CA VAL A 109 8.11 6.97 11.81
C VAL A 109 6.85 6.13 12.00
N PRO A 110 6.46 5.33 11.00
CA PRO A 110 5.31 4.44 11.12
C PRO A 110 5.53 3.39 12.22
N SER A 111 4.49 3.17 13.01
CA SER A 111 4.35 2.05 13.93
C SER A 111 3.09 1.25 13.58
N ASP A 112 3.03 -0.01 13.99
CA ASP A 112 1.93 -0.93 13.66
C ASP A 112 1.61 -0.93 12.15
N LEU A 113 2.66 -0.99 11.34
CA LEU A 113 2.55 -0.98 9.88
C LEU A 113 2.07 -2.35 9.37
N ARG A 114 0.97 -2.33 8.62
CA ARG A 114 0.43 -3.49 7.91
C ARG A 114 0.29 -3.17 6.45
N ILE A 115 0.68 -4.10 5.60
CA ILE A 115 0.58 -4.02 4.14
C ILE A 115 -0.14 -5.28 3.68
N GLU A 116 -1.36 -5.11 3.18
CA GLU A 116 -2.28 -6.19 2.86
C GLU A 116 -2.69 -6.14 1.39
N PRO A 117 -2.17 -7.03 0.54
CA PRO A 117 -2.65 -7.18 -0.83
C PRO A 117 -4.13 -7.61 -0.84
N LEU A 118 -5.00 -6.80 -1.44
CA LEU A 118 -6.44 -7.09 -1.56
C LEU A 118 -6.75 -7.84 -2.84
N SER A 119 -6.06 -7.50 -3.92
CA SER A 119 -6.13 -8.14 -5.24
C SER A 119 -4.90 -7.72 -6.05
N PRO A 120 -4.62 -8.35 -7.21
CA PRO A 120 -3.53 -7.91 -8.07
C PRO A 120 -3.63 -6.41 -8.39
N GLY A 121 -2.58 -5.66 -8.05
CA GLY A 121 -2.52 -4.21 -8.28
C GLY A 121 -3.33 -3.34 -7.29
N LEU A 122 -3.85 -3.90 -6.19
CA LEU A 122 -4.55 -3.15 -5.14
C LEU A 122 -4.08 -3.61 -3.76
N VAL A 123 -3.53 -2.69 -2.97
CA VAL A 123 -2.94 -2.97 -1.65
C VAL A 123 -3.44 -1.97 -0.63
N LEU A 124 -3.92 -2.47 0.49
CA LEU A 124 -4.27 -1.68 1.67
C LEU A 124 -3.05 -1.55 2.58
N VAL A 125 -2.80 -0.33 3.05
CA VAL A 125 -1.76 -0.05 4.05
C VAL A 125 -2.40 0.65 5.23
N THR A 126 -2.14 0.16 6.43
CA THR A 126 -2.52 0.83 7.67
C THR A 126 -1.30 1.04 8.56
N PHE A 127 -1.21 2.17 9.22
CA PHE A 127 -0.15 2.47 10.16
C PHE A 127 -0.54 3.57 11.14
N GLN A 128 0.27 3.71 12.17
CA GLN A 128 0.15 4.76 13.17
C GLN A 128 1.40 5.65 13.16
N LEU A 129 1.19 6.92 13.51
CA LEU A 129 2.26 7.87 13.83
C LEU A 129 1.99 8.37 15.24
N ARG A 130 2.93 8.13 16.16
CA ARG A 130 2.75 8.44 17.57
C ARG A 130 3.67 9.57 18.00
N SER A 131 3.10 10.52 18.71
CA SER A 131 3.81 11.50 19.54
C SER A 131 3.35 11.38 21.00
N GLU A 132 3.93 12.15 21.89
CA GLU A 132 3.49 12.20 23.30
C GLU A 132 2.04 12.68 23.48
N GLU A 133 1.56 13.53 22.57
CA GLU A 133 0.27 14.20 22.67
C GLU A 133 -0.78 13.57 21.76
N ARG A 134 -0.36 12.83 20.72
CA ARG A 134 -1.28 12.41 19.66
C ARG A 134 -0.95 11.05 19.09
N LEU A 135 -2.01 10.28 18.84
CA LEU A 135 -1.98 9.09 18.00
C LEU A 135 -2.67 9.39 16.67
N ALA A 136 -1.88 9.47 15.64
CA ALA A 136 -2.38 9.65 14.27
C ALA A 136 -2.52 8.28 13.60
N ARG A 137 -3.70 7.97 13.05
CA ARG A 137 -3.99 6.72 12.33
C ARG A 137 -4.13 7.01 10.85
N ARG A 138 -3.60 6.13 10.04
CA ARG A 138 -3.62 6.26 8.59
C ARG A 138 -4.09 4.96 7.94
N THR A 139 -4.99 5.11 6.99
CA THR A 139 -5.41 4.05 6.07
C THR A 139 -5.14 4.56 4.67
N VAL A 140 -4.35 3.82 3.90
CA VAL A 140 -3.93 4.20 2.56
C VAL A 140 -4.21 3.05 1.61
N LEU A 141 -4.98 3.29 0.57
CA LEU A 141 -5.20 2.34 -0.51
C LEU A 141 -4.29 2.70 -1.68
N PHE A 142 -3.39 1.80 -2.01
CA PHE A 142 -2.52 1.91 -3.18
C PHE A 142 -3.09 1.13 -4.35
N ARG A 143 -3.00 1.72 -5.53
CA ARG A 143 -3.33 1.07 -6.81
C ARG A 143 -2.12 1.11 -7.73
N HIS A 144 -1.87 0.00 -8.41
CA HIS A 144 -0.87 -0.05 -9.47
C HIS A 144 -1.44 0.60 -10.73
N GLU A 145 -0.76 1.63 -11.21
CA GLU A 145 -1.09 2.37 -12.43
C GLU A 145 0.06 2.27 -13.45
N LYS A 146 -0.13 2.78 -14.64
CA LYS A 146 0.91 2.77 -15.69
C LYS A 146 2.24 3.40 -15.23
N ALA A 147 2.17 4.38 -14.33
CA ALA A 147 3.35 5.06 -13.78
C ALA A 147 3.81 4.50 -12.41
N GLY A 148 3.35 3.31 -12.03
CA GLY A 148 3.70 2.63 -10.76
C GLY A 148 2.62 2.73 -9.69
N TRP A 149 2.98 2.39 -8.47
CA TRP A 149 2.07 2.42 -7.32
C TRP A 149 1.73 3.83 -6.90
N ARG A 150 0.42 4.14 -6.83
CA ARG A 150 -0.11 5.45 -6.44
C ARG A 150 -1.20 5.33 -5.39
N ILE A 151 -1.30 6.35 -4.55
CA ILE A 151 -2.34 6.45 -3.53
C ILE A 151 -3.66 6.76 -4.23
N LEU A 152 -4.62 5.84 -4.11
CA LEU A 152 -6.00 5.99 -4.60
C LEU A 152 -6.90 6.58 -3.53
N HIS A 153 -6.66 6.21 -2.25
CA HIS A 153 -7.40 6.76 -1.12
C HIS A 153 -6.49 6.91 0.09
N LEU A 154 -6.66 8.01 0.83
CA LEU A 154 -6.01 8.22 2.10
C LEU A 154 -7.04 8.70 3.12
N HIS A 155 -7.16 7.97 4.22
CA HIS A 155 -7.91 8.41 5.40
C HIS A 155 -6.93 8.69 6.54
N ALA A 156 -7.02 9.86 7.08
CA ALA A 156 -6.26 10.30 8.24
C ALA A 156 -7.21 10.64 9.40
N SER A 157 -6.92 10.11 10.59
CA SER A 157 -7.60 10.47 11.82
C SER A 157 -6.61 10.66 12.95
N ASN A 158 -6.93 11.50 13.91
CA ASN A 158 -6.10 11.77 15.08
C ASN A 158 -6.89 11.55 16.36
N ILE A 159 -6.20 11.05 17.38
CA ILE A 159 -6.69 10.95 18.75
C ILE A 159 -5.71 11.72 19.61
N ASP A 160 -6.21 12.68 20.39
CA ASP A 160 -5.41 13.37 21.40
C ASP A 160 -5.26 12.45 22.61
N LEU A 161 -4.03 12.25 23.09
CA LEU A 161 -3.68 11.34 24.17
C LEU A 161 -3.64 12.04 25.54
N LYS A 162 -3.48 13.36 25.54
CA LYS A 162 -3.59 14.19 26.76
C LYS A 162 -4.97 14.83 26.79
N ARG A 163 -5.69 14.58 27.85
CA ARG A 163 -6.87 15.32 28.27
C ARG A 163 -6.48 16.22 29.43
#